data_e384e51805c8b09e05e5303a63790ce4
#
_entry.id   e384e51805c8b09e05e5303a63790ce4
#
_cell.length_a   1.000
_cell.length_b   1.000
_cell.length_c   1.000
_cell.angle_alpha   90.00
_cell.angle_beta   90.00
_cell.angle_gamma   90.00
#
_symmetry.space_group_name_H-M   'P 1'
#
loop_
_entity.id
_entity.type
_entity.pdbx_description
1 polymer ?
#
loop_
_entity_poly.entity_id
_entity_poly.type
_entity_poly.pdbx_seq_one_letter_code
_entity_poly.pdbx_strand_id
1 'polypeptide(L)'
;MSIKLRNHIIYQITVGSDTYIGITYKDKTVLHSLQRRAHKHYYRATVENKDWLLCRALRTLASKHEIDIRPLEIVRGKEAAHKRERELIALHKPVLNSDKRGCGY
;
A
#
# COMPACT_ATOMS: atom_id res chain seq x y z
N MET A 1 14.89 -26.68 12.16
CA MET A 1 14.85 -25.21 12.28
C MET A 1 13.53 -24.71 11.70
N SER A 2 12.74 -24.03 12.50
CA SER A 2 11.46 -23.50 12.00
C SER A 2 11.67 -22.13 11.38
N ILE A 3 11.04 -21.90 10.22
CA ILE A 3 11.05 -20.59 9.57
C ILE A 3 9.90 -19.78 10.14
N LYS A 4 10.24 -18.63 10.71
CA LYS A 4 9.22 -17.70 11.20
C LYS A 4 8.66 -16.94 10.02
N LEU A 5 7.37 -17.12 9.76
CA LEU A 5 6.67 -16.36 8.72
C LEU A 5 6.20 -15.03 9.31
N ARG A 6 6.48 -13.95 8.60
CA ARG A 6 6.02 -12.62 9.00
C ARG A 6 4.57 -12.41 8.61
N ASN A 7 3.86 -11.66 9.44
CA ASN A 7 2.56 -11.16 9.07
C ASN A 7 2.71 -10.01 8.09
N HIS A 8 1.90 -10.02 7.06
CA HIS A 8 1.84 -8.96 6.06
C HIS A 8 0.46 -8.33 6.09
N ILE A 9 0.41 -7.04 5.82
CA ILE A 9 -0.84 -6.28 5.79
C ILE A 9 -1.12 -5.90 4.35
N ILE A 10 -2.27 -6.34 3.84
CA ILE A 10 -2.77 -5.85 2.56
C ILE A 10 -3.63 -4.64 2.90
N TYR A 11 -3.30 -3.49 2.30
CA TYR A 11 -3.94 -2.23 2.65
C TYR A 11 -4.53 -1.57 1.41
N GLN A 12 -5.43 -0.62 1.67
CA GLN A 12 -6.02 0.20 0.62
C GLN A 12 -5.77 1.67 0.94
N ILE A 13 -5.32 2.41 -0.05
CA ILE A 13 -5.25 3.86 -0.01
C ILE A 13 -6.38 4.39 -0.87
N THR A 14 -7.11 5.37 -0.35
CA THR A 14 -8.19 6.03 -1.07
C THR A 14 -7.86 7.51 -1.23
N VAL A 15 -7.94 8.01 -2.47
CA VAL A 15 -7.78 9.43 -2.78
C VAL A 15 -8.98 9.82 -3.64
N GLY A 16 -9.91 10.60 -3.06
CA GLY A 16 -11.17 10.89 -3.72
C GLY A 16 -11.95 9.61 -3.95
N SER A 17 -12.27 9.30 -5.20
CA SER A 17 -12.95 8.07 -5.58
C SER A 17 -12.00 6.98 -6.07
N ASP A 18 -10.71 7.26 -6.16
CA ASP A 18 -9.71 6.33 -6.68
C ASP A 18 -9.04 5.57 -5.55
N THR A 19 -8.75 4.29 -5.79
CA THR A 19 -8.15 3.43 -4.79
C THR A 19 -6.88 2.75 -5.31
N TYR A 20 -6.06 2.35 -4.35
CA TYR A 20 -4.83 1.60 -4.57
C TYR A 20 -4.74 0.51 -3.52
N ILE A 21 -4.40 -0.70 -3.93
CA ILE A 21 -4.17 -1.83 -3.01
C ILE A 21 -2.69 -2.17 -3.03
N GLY A 22 -2.10 -2.25 -1.85
CA GLY A 22 -0.69 -2.58 -1.69
C GLY A 22 -0.46 -3.54 -0.55
N ILE A 23 0.79 -3.85 -0.31
CA ILE A 23 1.20 -4.79 0.72
C ILE A 23 2.40 -4.24 1.48
N THR A 24 2.44 -4.48 2.79
CA THR A 24 3.61 -4.18 3.60
C THR A 24 3.73 -5.23 4.71
N TYR A 25 4.92 -5.42 5.26
CA TYR A 25 5.06 -6.31 6.40
C TYR A 25 4.57 -5.62 7.67
N LYS A 26 4.06 -6.42 8.61
CA LYS A 26 3.64 -5.91 9.91
C LYS A 26 4.86 -5.72 10.80
N ASP A 27 4.99 -4.51 11.34
CA ASP A 27 6.04 -4.09 12.25
C ASP A 27 5.38 -3.46 13.46
N LYS A 28 5.69 -3.90 14.67
CA LYS A 28 5.08 -3.44 15.93
C LYS A 28 3.56 -3.61 15.92
N THR A 29 2.83 -2.62 15.38
CA THR A 29 1.37 -2.66 15.28
C THR A 29 0.93 -2.45 13.84
N VAL A 30 -0.32 -2.78 13.55
CA VAL A 30 -0.90 -2.51 12.22
C VAL A 30 -0.88 -1.02 11.93
N LEU A 31 -1.31 -0.20 12.87
CA LEU A 31 -1.33 1.26 12.69
C LEU A 31 0.07 1.81 12.39
N HIS A 32 1.05 1.41 13.17
CA HIS A 32 2.44 1.84 12.95
C HIS A 32 2.94 1.47 11.55
N SER A 33 2.67 0.23 11.13
CA SER A 33 3.08 -0.27 9.82
C SER A 33 2.44 0.53 8.68
N LEU A 34 1.16 0.86 8.81
CA LEU A 34 0.45 1.62 7.80
C LEU A 34 0.95 3.08 7.74
N GLN A 35 1.20 3.70 8.89
CA GLN A 35 1.74 5.04 8.94
C GLN A 35 3.13 5.12 8.30
N ARG A 36 3.98 4.15 8.59
CA ARG A 36 5.31 4.06 7.99
C ARG A 36 5.20 3.93 6.46
N ARG A 37 4.27 3.10 5.98
CA ARG A 37 4.09 2.89 4.54
C ARG A 37 3.51 4.11 3.86
N ALA A 38 2.55 4.77 4.48
CA ALA A 38 1.98 6.02 3.97
C ALA A 38 3.06 7.10 3.85
N HIS A 39 3.92 7.22 4.86
CA HIS A 39 5.03 8.17 4.82
C HIS A 39 5.96 7.90 3.63
N LYS A 40 6.27 6.65 3.39
CA LYS A 40 7.14 6.26 2.27
C LYS A 40 6.50 6.60 0.92
N HIS A 41 5.22 6.32 0.75
CA HIS A 41 4.50 6.67 -0.48
C HIS A 41 4.49 8.19 -0.69
N TYR A 42 4.23 8.95 0.37
CA TYR A 42 4.19 10.40 0.27
C TYR A 42 5.56 10.98 -0.07
N TYR A 43 6.62 10.43 0.51
CA TYR A 43 7.99 10.81 0.18
C TYR A 43 8.29 10.58 -1.30
N ARG A 44 7.93 9.43 -1.84
CA ARG A 44 8.11 9.14 -3.27
C ARG A 44 7.34 10.12 -4.14
N ALA A 45 6.16 10.51 -3.71
CA ALA A 45 5.31 11.44 -4.46
C ALA A 45 5.86 12.87 -4.44
N THR A 46 6.32 13.35 -3.28
CA THR A 46 6.63 14.77 -3.08
C THR A 46 8.11 15.10 -3.16
N VAL A 47 8.99 14.19 -2.78
CA VAL A 47 10.44 14.41 -2.79
C VAL A 47 11.08 13.76 -4.02
N GLU A 48 10.81 12.48 -4.26
CA GLU A 48 11.34 11.78 -5.43
C GLU A 48 10.57 12.13 -6.71
N ASN A 49 9.41 12.70 -6.56
CA ASN A 49 8.57 13.18 -7.67
C ASN A 49 8.31 12.09 -8.73
N LYS A 50 8.03 10.87 -8.29
CA LYS A 50 7.75 9.75 -9.18
C LYS A 50 6.47 9.99 -9.96
N ASP A 51 6.48 9.63 -11.24
CA ASP A 51 5.36 9.85 -12.15
C ASP A 51 4.43 8.62 -12.21
N TRP A 52 4.15 8.04 -11.07
CA TRP A 52 3.25 6.92 -10.93
C TRP A 52 1.85 7.42 -10.57
N LEU A 53 0.81 6.67 -10.96
CA LEU A 53 -0.58 7.10 -10.71
C LEU A 53 -0.84 7.38 -9.23
N LEU A 54 -0.41 6.49 -8.35
CA LEU A 54 -0.57 6.71 -6.91
C LEU A 54 0.14 7.99 -6.47
N CYS A 55 1.36 8.21 -6.95
CA CYS A 55 2.14 9.38 -6.57
C CYS A 55 1.48 10.68 -7.05
N ARG A 56 0.94 10.67 -8.26
CA ARG A 56 0.18 11.83 -8.78
C ARG A 56 -1.03 12.13 -7.89
N ALA A 57 -1.75 11.08 -7.49
CA ALA A 57 -2.91 11.23 -6.62
C ALA A 57 -2.50 11.80 -5.26
N LEU A 58 -1.43 11.26 -4.67
CA LEU A 58 -0.96 11.72 -3.35
C LEU A 58 -0.49 13.16 -3.36
N ARG A 59 0.04 13.67 -4.48
CA ARG A 59 0.45 15.06 -4.59
C ARG A 59 -0.70 16.06 -4.50
N THR A 60 -1.93 15.60 -4.64
CA THR A 60 -3.10 16.46 -4.44
C THR A 60 -3.39 16.72 -2.96
N LEU A 61 -2.78 15.96 -2.06
CA LEU A 61 -2.99 16.09 -0.62
C LEU A 61 -2.02 17.12 -0.03
N ALA A 62 -2.48 17.86 0.96
CA ALA A 62 -1.67 18.89 1.61
C ALA A 62 -0.57 18.29 2.50
N SER A 63 -0.81 17.12 3.08
CA SER A 63 0.19 16.46 3.93
C SER A 63 -0.02 14.96 3.95
N LYS A 64 1.01 14.23 4.41
CA LYS A 64 0.93 12.78 4.59
C LYS A 64 -0.15 12.35 5.58
N HIS A 65 -0.55 13.24 6.48
CA HIS A 65 -1.58 12.94 7.48
C HIS A 65 -2.98 12.87 6.88
N GLU A 66 -3.15 13.36 5.66
CA GLU A 66 -4.42 13.29 4.95
C GLU A 66 -4.59 11.98 4.17
N ILE A 67 -3.57 11.12 4.15
CA ILE A 67 -3.64 9.85 3.43
C ILE A 67 -4.61 8.93 4.15
N ASP A 68 -5.67 8.51 3.44
CA ASP A 68 -6.61 7.51 3.93
C ASP A 68 -6.04 6.14 3.57
N ILE A 69 -5.42 5.48 4.54
CA ILE A 69 -4.84 4.16 4.38
C ILE A 69 -5.48 3.23 5.40
N ARG A 70 -6.02 2.10 4.95
CA ARG A 70 -6.75 1.16 5.80
C ARG A 70 -6.31 -0.27 5.54
N PRO A 71 -6.26 -1.11 6.59
CA PRO A 71 -5.97 -2.53 6.39
C PRO A 71 -7.18 -3.23 5.78
N LEU A 72 -6.94 -4.06 4.78
CA LEU A 72 -7.97 -4.94 4.24
C LEU A 72 -7.87 -6.33 4.85
N GLU A 73 -6.64 -6.85 4.96
CA GLU A 73 -6.44 -8.22 5.40
C GLU A 73 -5.03 -8.37 5.95
N ILE A 74 -4.88 -9.25 6.94
CA ILE A 74 -3.56 -9.62 7.45
C ILE A 74 -3.32 -11.07 7.06
N VAL A 75 -2.21 -11.32 6.38
CA VAL A 75 -1.87 -12.65 5.87
C VAL A 75 -0.47 -13.03 6.35
N ARG A 76 -0.36 -14.23 6.89
CA ARG A 76 0.94 -14.73 7.35
C ARG A 76 1.70 -15.37 6.19
N GLY A 77 2.94 -14.96 6.02
CA GLY A 77 3.83 -15.46 4.97
C GLY A 77 3.80 -14.59 3.72
N LYS A 78 4.98 -14.32 3.18
CA LYS A 78 5.16 -13.40 2.06
C LYS A 78 4.45 -13.89 0.79
N GLU A 79 4.63 -15.18 0.47
CA GLU A 79 4.04 -15.74 -0.76
C GLU A 79 2.52 -15.75 -0.72
N ALA A 80 1.96 -16.19 0.41
CA ALA A 80 0.50 -16.20 0.59
C ALA A 80 -0.06 -14.78 0.54
N ALA A 81 0.65 -13.83 1.15
CA ALA A 81 0.23 -12.43 1.17
C ALA A 81 0.24 -11.83 -0.24
N HIS A 82 1.29 -12.09 -1.03
CA HIS A 82 1.35 -11.59 -2.42
C HIS A 82 0.28 -12.22 -3.30
N LYS A 83 0.01 -13.51 -3.11
CA LYS A 83 -1.08 -14.18 -3.83
C LYS A 83 -2.41 -13.52 -3.52
N ARG A 84 -2.67 -13.27 -2.23
CA ARG A 84 -3.92 -12.63 -1.80
C ARG A 84 -4.04 -11.20 -2.30
N GLU A 85 -2.94 -10.46 -2.30
CA GLU A 85 -2.91 -9.11 -2.86
C GLU A 85 -3.33 -9.11 -4.33
N ARG A 86 -2.77 -10.03 -5.13
CA ARG A 86 -3.13 -10.14 -6.54
C ARG A 86 -4.61 -10.48 -6.72
N GLU A 87 -5.15 -11.36 -5.88
CA GLU A 87 -6.57 -11.71 -5.92
C GLU A 87 -7.45 -10.50 -5.64
N LEU A 88 -7.09 -9.71 -4.64
CA LEU A 88 -7.86 -8.52 -4.26
C LEU A 88 -7.77 -7.43 -5.34
N ILE A 89 -6.61 -7.26 -5.94
CA ILE A 89 -6.45 -6.31 -7.06
C ILE A 89 -7.31 -6.74 -8.24
N ALA A 90 -7.32 -8.03 -8.55
CA ALA A 90 -8.14 -8.56 -9.66
C ALA A 90 -9.63 -8.39 -9.36
N LEU A 91 -10.03 -8.57 -8.12
CA LEU A 91 -11.44 -8.47 -7.71
C LEU A 91 -11.94 -7.02 -7.71
N HIS A 92 -11.17 -6.11 -7.11
CA HIS A 92 -11.59 -4.72 -6.91
C HIS A 92 -11.19 -3.78 -8.05
N LYS A 93 -10.22 -4.16 -8.86
CA LYS A 93 -9.70 -3.38 -9.99
C LYS A 93 -9.44 -1.92 -9.63
N PRO A 94 -8.61 -1.66 -8.60
CA PRO A 94 -8.36 -0.28 -8.18
C PRO A 94 -7.63 0.50 -9.27
N VAL A 95 -8.11 1.69 -9.57
CA VAL A 95 -7.60 2.51 -10.67
C VAL A 95 -6.12 2.82 -10.52
N LEU A 96 -5.68 3.10 -9.28
CA LEU A 96 -4.30 3.51 -9.05
C LEU A 96 -3.30 2.36 -9.17
N ASN A 97 -3.78 1.11 -9.25
CA ASN A 97 -2.95 -0.07 -9.53
C ASN A 97 -2.78 -0.35 -11.02
N SER A 98 -3.45 0.39 -11.89
CA SER A 98 -3.35 0.15 -13.34
C SER A 98 -1.99 0.53 -13.89
N ASP A 99 -1.21 1.34 -13.17
CA ASP A 99 0.18 1.64 -13.47
C ASP A 99 1.06 0.56 -12.83
N LYS A 100 1.73 -0.22 -13.66
CA LYS A 100 2.52 -1.37 -13.20
C LYS A 100 3.94 -1.02 -12.73
N ARG A 101 4.30 0.26 -12.74
CA ARG A 101 5.58 0.68 -12.20
C ARG A 101 5.55 0.57 -10.68
N GLY A 102 6.63 0.12 -10.10
CA GLY A 102 6.73 -0.40 -8.75
C GLY A 102 6.43 0.51 -7.57
N CYS A 103 5.35 1.25 -7.60
CA CYS A 103 4.98 2.12 -6.47
C CYS A 103 4.53 1.32 -5.24
N GLY A 104 4.15 0.07 -5.42
CA GLY A 104 3.56 -0.72 -4.39
C GLY A 104 4.51 -1.31 -3.38
N TYR A 105 5.78 -1.37 -3.61
CA TYR A 105 6.63 -2.17 -2.76
C TYR A 105 8.03 -1.57 -2.65
#